data_2debe942292205861ffeff6e315fe5ff
#
_entry.id   2debe942292205861ffeff6e315fe5ff
#
_cell.length_a   1.000
_cell.length_b   1.000
_cell.length_c   1.000
_cell.angle_alpha   90.00
_cell.angle_beta   90.00
_cell.angle_gamma   90.00
#
_symmetry.space_group_name_H-M   'P 1'
#
loop_
_entity.id
_entity.type
_entity.pdbx_description
1 polymer ?
#
loop_
_entity_poly.entity_id
_entity_poly.type
_entity_poly.pdbx_seq_one_letter_code
_entity_poly.pdbx_strand_id
1 'polypeptide(L)'
;MNKNEVSPIRKITLPRRTFVTAAAGLLFAAPALAQPSGATTGAGAPYRSQPKSAQQAVWNHDEVALLLIDYQPEMFGNIRSETKAAQVELNTRFLIRIAKALNIPVVLSTVGVEMGVNGPTVEAIAGELPGSSIIDRSSMNAWEDPNFLAAVRATGKRRLMIGALYTEICLTYPVVEALAEGYEVAIVNDAVGGLSQTAHAAAIDRMVHAGAIPNTALALSTELFRDWKSQEATVARPIILWYLEELKKIS
;
A
#
# COMPACT_ATOMS: atom_id res chain seq x y z
N MET A 1 -9.36 57.57 19.07
CA MET A 1 -10.27 57.83 17.95
C MET A 1 -9.54 57.46 16.70
N ASN A 2 -9.89 56.32 16.11
CA ASN A 2 -9.92 56.13 14.65
C ASN A 2 -10.66 54.84 14.35
N LYS A 3 -11.71 54.97 13.55
CA LYS A 3 -12.67 53.91 13.25
C LYS A 3 -12.16 53.07 12.09
N ASN A 4 -12.21 51.74 12.24
CA ASN A 4 -12.00 50.77 11.16
C ASN A 4 -13.12 50.83 10.14
N GLU A 5 -12.83 51.29 8.94
CA GLU A 5 -13.72 51.14 7.77
C GLU A 5 -13.54 49.75 7.17
N VAL A 6 -14.59 48.94 7.22
CA VAL A 6 -14.70 47.68 6.51
C VAL A 6 -15.24 47.95 5.12
N SER A 7 -14.47 47.68 4.10
CA SER A 7 -14.84 47.82 2.69
C SER A 7 -15.85 46.75 2.27
N PRO A 8 -16.90 47.05 1.49
CA PRO A 8 -17.95 46.09 1.14
C PRO A 8 -17.49 45.15 0.01
N ILE A 9 -17.80 43.85 0.20
CA ILE A 9 -17.57 42.77 -0.78
C ILE A 9 -18.45 43.00 -2.02
N ARG A 10 -17.85 43.15 -3.19
CA ARG A 10 -18.55 43.20 -4.48
C ARG A 10 -19.13 41.82 -4.81
N LYS A 11 -20.47 41.80 -5.00
CA LYS A 11 -21.17 40.64 -5.55
C LYS A 11 -20.83 40.49 -7.03
N ILE A 12 -20.19 39.36 -7.38
CA ILE A 12 -19.98 38.98 -8.77
C ILE A 12 -21.22 38.25 -9.27
N THR A 13 -21.91 38.89 -10.22
CA THR A 13 -23.08 38.29 -10.90
C THR A 13 -22.60 37.56 -12.14
N LEU A 14 -22.76 36.24 -12.17
CA LEU A 14 -22.44 35.42 -13.35
C LEU A 14 -23.61 35.44 -14.35
N PRO A 15 -23.37 35.56 -15.67
CA PRO A 15 -24.42 35.56 -16.68
C PRO A 15 -25.03 34.16 -16.85
N ARG A 16 -26.36 34.10 -16.91
CA ARG A 16 -27.12 32.89 -17.25
C ARG A 16 -26.83 32.49 -18.70
N ARG A 17 -26.22 31.34 -18.91
CA ARG A 17 -26.13 30.69 -20.22
C ARG A 17 -27.42 29.93 -20.51
N THR A 18 -28.13 30.37 -21.53
CA THR A 18 -29.27 29.69 -22.11
C THR A 18 -28.81 28.47 -22.90
N PHE A 19 -29.20 27.27 -22.49
CA PHE A 19 -28.99 26.08 -23.30
C PHE A 19 -30.09 25.95 -24.34
N VAL A 20 -29.71 26.02 -25.62
CA VAL A 20 -30.57 25.69 -26.74
C VAL A 20 -30.43 24.17 -26.97
N THR A 21 -31.51 23.43 -26.68
CA THR A 21 -31.60 21.99 -27.01
C THR A 21 -32.01 21.84 -28.48
N ALA A 22 -31.07 21.44 -29.32
CA ALA A 22 -31.37 20.97 -30.66
C ALA A 22 -31.62 19.44 -30.61
N ALA A 23 -32.87 19.05 -30.78
CA ALA A 23 -33.26 17.65 -30.94
C ALA A 23 -33.01 17.22 -32.39
N ALA A 24 -31.96 16.45 -32.66
CA ALA A 24 -31.75 15.75 -33.93
C ALA A 24 -32.25 14.30 -33.77
N GLY A 25 -33.40 13.99 -34.35
CA GLY A 25 -33.92 12.63 -34.43
C GLY A 25 -33.12 11.81 -35.43
N LEU A 26 -32.45 10.77 -34.98
CA LEU A 26 -31.88 9.72 -35.79
C LEU A 26 -32.77 8.48 -35.70
N LEU A 27 -33.44 8.21 -36.80
CA LEU A 27 -34.18 6.94 -37.04
C LEU A 27 -33.14 5.82 -37.25
N PHE A 28 -33.00 4.93 -36.27
CA PHE A 28 -32.27 3.68 -36.44
C PHE A 28 -33.23 2.60 -36.92
N ALA A 29 -33.03 2.12 -38.17
CA ALA A 29 -33.62 0.90 -38.67
C ALA A 29 -32.99 -0.30 -37.93
N ALA A 30 -33.82 -1.11 -37.27
CA ALA A 30 -33.39 -2.34 -36.62
C ALA A 30 -33.07 -3.43 -37.70
N PRO A 31 -31.92 -4.11 -37.62
CA PRO A 31 -31.70 -5.28 -38.46
C PRO A 31 -32.50 -6.48 -37.91
N ALA A 32 -33.14 -7.21 -38.81
CA ALA A 32 -33.86 -8.42 -38.52
C ALA A 32 -32.96 -9.47 -37.89
N LEU A 33 -33.34 -10.00 -36.73
CA LEU A 33 -32.71 -11.12 -36.07
C LEU A 33 -32.97 -12.40 -36.85
N ALA A 34 -31.98 -12.92 -37.55
CA ALA A 34 -31.98 -14.29 -38.06
C ALA A 34 -31.74 -15.23 -36.86
N GLN A 35 -32.70 -16.14 -36.62
CA GLN A 35 -32.53 -17.23 -35.64
C GLN A 35 -31.54 -18.26 -36.20
N PRO A 36 -30.50 -18.66 -35.48
CA PRO A 36 -29.72 -19.85 -35.86
C PRO A 36 -30.45 -21.11 -35.36
N SER A 37 -30.89 -21.93 -36.29
CA SER A 37 -31.25 -23.30 -36.06
C SER A 37 -29.99 -24.16 -35.90
N GLY A 38 -29.96 -25.00 -34.87
CA GLY A 38 -28.99 -26.10 -34.78
C GLY A 38 -28.23 -26.13 -33.45
N ALA A 39 -28.84 -26.76 -32.44
CA ALA A 39 -28.11 -27.19 -31.25
C ALA A 39 -27.23 -28.40 -31.61
N THR A 40 -25.93 -28.16 -31.79
CA THR A 40 -24.93 -29.21 -31.67
C THR A 40 -24.35 -29.12 -30.24
N THR A 41 -24.60 -30.16 -29.44
CA THR A 41 -23.96 -30.40 -28.15
C THR A 41 -22.46 -30.67 -28.37
N GLY A 42 -21.72 -29.63 -28.62
CA GLY A 42 -20.25 -29.66 -28.58
C GLY A 42 -19.79 -29.63 -27.14
N ALA A 43 -19.02 -30.63 -26.72
CA ALA A 43 -18.28 -30.57 -25.45
C ALA A 43 -17.55 -29.22 -25.35
N GLY A 44 -17.93 -28.40 -24.39
CA GLY A 44 -17.38 -27.06 -24.23
C GLY A 44 -15.86 -27.13 -24.15
N ALA A 45 -15.19 -26.32 -24.96
CA ALA A 45 -13.75 -26.11 -24.83
C ALA A 45 -13.43 -25.76 -23.38
N PRO A 46 -12.35 -26.30 -22.81
CA PRO A 46 -12.00 -26.02 -21.41
C PRO A 46 -11.89 -24.50 -21.21
N TYR A 47 -12.58 -23.98 -20.20
CA TYR A 47 -12.53 -22.57 -19.82
C TYR A 47 -11.07 -22.17 -19.60
N ARG A 48 -10.48 -21.45 -20.55
CA ARG A 48 -9.18 -20.82 -20.35
C ARG A 48 -9.43 -19.57 -19.50
N SER A 49 -9.07 -19.66 -18.22
CA SER A 49 -9.04 -18.48 -17.38
C SER A 49 -8.11 -17.43 -18.02
N GLN A 50 -8.62 -16.22 -18.21
CA GLN A 50 -7.78 -15.07 -18.58
C GLN A 50 -6.67 -14.89 -17.52
N PRO A 51 -5.46 -14.46 -17.89
CA PRO A 51 -4.44 -14.11 -16.91
C PRO A 51 -5.03 -13.07 -15.96
N LYS A 52 -4.99 -13.36 -14.65
CA LYS A 52 -5.46 -12.43 -13.63
C LYS A 52 -4.52 -11.23 -13.58
N SER A 53 -5.09 -10.02 -13.48
CA SER A 53 -4.30 -8.83 -13.13
C SER A 53 -3.71 -9.00 -11.72
N ALA A 54 -2.72 -8.20 -11.38
CA ALA A 54 -2.12 -8.22 -10.04
C ALA A 54 -3.14 -8.07 -8.92
N GLN A 55 -4.14 -7.20 -9.11
CA GLN A 55 -5.24 -6.99 -8.17
C GLN A 55 -6.20 -8.18 -8.06
N GLN A 56 -6.16 -9.11 -9.02
CA GLN A 56 -7.02 -10.29 -9.09
C GLN A 56 -6.30 -11.59 -8.70
N ALA A 57 -4.99 -11.52 -8.48
CA ALA A 57 -4.17 -12.66 -8.15
C ALA A 57 -3.81 -12.67 -6.66
N VAL A 58 -3.74 -13.85 -6.08
CA VAL A 58 -3.13 -14.09 -4.77
C VAL A 58 -1.62 -14.17 -4.96
N TRP A 59 -0.82 -13.51 -4.11
CA TRP A 59 0.62 -13.41 -4.27
C TRP A 59 1.37 -14.61 -3.67
N ASN A 60 2.55 -14.92 -4.21
CA ASN A 60 3.44 -15.95 -3.68
C ASN A 60 4.62 -15.29 -2.93
N HIS A 61 5.16 -16.00 -1.94
CA HIS A 61 6.31 -15.52 -1.17
C HIS A 61 7.58 -15.31 -2.00
N ASP A 62 7.77 -16.07 -3.06
CA ASP A 62 8.93 -15.98 -3.96
C ASP A 62 8.86 -14.83 -4.98
N GLU A 63 7.71 -14.15 -5.07
CA GLU A 63 7.47 -13.04 -6.01
C GLU A 63 7.61 -11.65 -5.36
N VAL A 64 7.74 -11.58 -4.02
CA VAL A 64 7.60 -10.34 -3.25
C VAL A 64 8.88 -9.88 -2.58
N ALA A 65 8.96 -8.57 -2.29
CA ALA A 65 9.90 -7.97 -1.35
C ALA A 65 9.14 -7.14 -0.31
N LEU A 66 9.67 -7.04 0.90
CA LEU A 66 9.16 -6.21 1.98
C LEU A 66 9.98 -4.93 2.07
N LEU A 67 9.34 -3.77 1.93
CA LEU A 67 9.96 -2.46 2.11
C LEU A 67 9.42 -1.82 3.40
N LEU A 68 10.33 -1.42 4.28
CA LEU A 68 10.02 -0.79 5.56
C LEU A 68 10.70 0.58 5.62
N ILE A 69 9.90 1.65 5.75
CA ILE A 69 10.36 3.02 5.59
C ILE A 69 10.04 3.84 6.86
N ASP A 70 11.08 4.37 7.51
CA ASP A 70 11.01 5.37 8.58
C ASP A 70 10.29 4.94 9.87
N TYR A 71 10.51 3.71 10.31
CA TYR A 71 10.04 3.24 11.61
C TYR A 71 10.92 3.79 12.74
N GLN A 72 10.90 5.10 12.92
CA GLN A 72 11.75 5.87 13.83
C GLN A 72 10.95 6.40 15.05
N PRO A 73 11.58 6.69 16.20
CA PRO A 73 10.88 7.09 17.43
C PRO A 73 9.96 8.30 17.25
N GLU A 74 10.39 9.30 16.49
CA GLU A 74 9.65 10.53 16.26
C GLU A 74 8.35 10.26 15.48
N MET A 75 8.41 9.32 14.53
CA MET A 75 7.24 8.92 13.75
C MET A 75 6.23 8.16 14.61
N PHE A 76 6.69 7.21 15.42
CA PHE A 76 5.81 6.48 16.34
C PHE A 76 5.13 7.40 17.35
N GLY A 77 5.85 8.39 17.88
CA GLY A 77 5.34 9.36 18.86
C GLY A 77 4.19 10.23 18.32
N ASN A 78 4.10 10.37 17.01
CA ASN A 78 3.14 11.25 16.33
C ASN A 78 2.00 10.52 15.61
N ILE A 79 1.88 9.20 15.70
CA ILE A 79 0.75 8.46 15.14
C ILE A 79 -0.55 8.90 15.81
N ARG A 80 -1.53 9.31 15.01
CA ARG A 80 -2.88 9.74 15.44
C ARG A 80 -3.98 9.12 14.58
N SER A 81 -3.63 8.19 13.67
CA SER A 81 -4.59 7.35 12.94
C SER A 81 -5.20 6.26 13.86
N GLU A 82 -6.10 5.45 13.34
CA GLU A 82 -6.85 4.45 14.10
C GLU A 82 -5.99 3.32 14.66
N THR A 83 -4.95 2.89 13.95
CA THR A 83 -4.04 1.84 14.42
C THR A 83 -3.06 2.44 15.43
N LYS A 84 -3.08 1.92 16.64
CA LYS A 84 -2.19 2.39 17.73
C LYS A 84 -0.72 2.08 17.41
N ALA A 85 0.19 2.93 17.86
CA ALA A 85 1.64 2.79 17.65
C ALA A 85 2.17 1.39 18.06
N ALA A 86 1.76 0.86 19.20
CA ALA A 86 2.15 -0.48 19.66
C ALA A 86 1.68 -1.59 18.71
N GLN A 87 0.52 -1.44 18.09
CA GLN A 87 0.02 -2.40 17.11
C GLN A 87 0.77 -2.28 15.78
N VAL A 88 1.08 -1.06 15.33
CA VAL A 88 1.93 -0.82 14.14
C VAL A 88 3.30 -1.47 14.33
N GLU A 89 3.93 -1.30 15.51
CA GLU A 89 5.21 -1.95 15.83
C GLU A 89 5.09 -3.48 15.78
N LEU A 90 4.09 -4.06 16.47
CA LEU A 90 3.89 -5.50 16.50
C LEU A 90 3.66 -6.08 15.10
N ASN A 91 2.81 -5.43 14.29
CA ASN A 91 2.51 -5.86 12.94
C ASN A 91 3.76 -5.80 12.03
N THR A 92 4.58 -4.77 12.18
CA THR A 92 5.84 -4.64 11.45
C THR A 92 6.82 -5.74 11.84
N ARG A 93 6.99 -6.04 13.12
CA ARG A 93 7.82 -7.15 13.61
C ARG A 93 7.31 -8.50 13.11
N PHE A 94 6.00 -8.69 13.10
CA PHE A 94 5.38 -9.90 12.56
C PHE A 94 5.71 -10.08 11.07
N LEU A 95 5.56 -9.03 10.25
CA LEU A 95 5.93 -9.06 8.83
C LEU A 95 7.41 -9.40 8.62
N ILE A 96 8.31 -8.83 9.40
CA ILE A 96 9.75 -9.12 9.32
C ILE A 96 10.02 -10.60 9.61
N ARG A 97 9.42 -11.16 10.66
CA ARG A 97 9.58 -12.57 11.01
C ARG A 97 9.07 -13.50 9.91
N ILE A 98 7.92 -13.20 9.33
CA ILE A 98 7.38 -13.93 8.17
C ILE A 98 8.32 -13.79 6.97
N ALA A 99 8.80 -12.58 6.66
CA ALA A 99 9.72 -12.37 5.55
C ALA A 99 11.00 -13.19 5.71
N LYS A 100 11.59 -13.20 6.91
CA LYS A 100 12.78 -14.02 7.21
C LYS A 100 12.51 -15.52 7.05
N ALA A 101 11.40 -16.00 7.60
CA ALA A 101 11.03 -17.42 7.56
C ALA A 101 10.77 -17.93 6.13
N LEU A 102 10.28 -17.05 5.25
CA LEU A 102 9.97 -17.35 3.85
C LEU A 102 11.06 -16.88 2.87
N ASN A 103 12.22 -16.43 3.36
CA ASN A 103 13.33 -15.91 2.55
C ASN A 103 12.94 -14.75 1.62
N ILE A 104 12.02 -13.89 2.07
CA ILE A 104 11.60 -12.69 1.37
C ILE A 104 12.64 -11.60 1.63
N PRO A 105 13.20 -10.94 0.60
CA PRO A 105 14.11 -9.83 0.79
C PRO A 105 13.45 -8.66 1.50
N VAL A 106 14.16 -8.05 2.44
CA VAL A 106 13.70 -6.88 3.21
C VAL A 106 14.61 -5.70 2.91
N VAL A 107 14.03 -4.56 2.57
CA VAL A 107 14.74 -3.27 2.44
C VAL A 107 14.23 -2.36 3.56
N LEU A 108 15.15 -1.86 4.38
CA LEU A 108 14.86 -0.97 5.51
C LEU A 108 15.54 0.38 5.30
N SER A 109 14.78 1.46 5.48
CA SER A 109 15.32 2.82 5.40
C SER A 109 14.89 3.72 6.55
N THR A 110 15.67 4.77 6.76
CA THR A 110 15.43 5.87 7.69
C THR A 110 15.54 7.21 6.96
N VAL A 111 15.08 8.28 7.60
CA VAL A 111 15.23 9.65 7.11
C VAL A 111 15.90 10.52 8.14
N GLY A 112 16.99 11.18 7.75
CA GLY A 112 17.63 12.25 8.51
C GLY A 112 18.40 11.83 9.76
N VAL A 113 18.82 10.58 9.88
CA VAL A 113 19.64 10.10 11.02
C VAL A 113 21.03 10.72 10.97
N GLU A 114 21.71 10.66 9.83
CA GLU A 114 23.04 11.26 9.63
C GLU A 114 23.02 12.78 9.79
N MET A 115 21.88 13.41 9.49
CA MET A 115 21.65 14.85 9.69
C MET A 115 21.31 15.21 11.14
N GLY A 116 21.09 14.25 12.03
CA GLY A 116 20.67 14.47 13.41
C GLY A 116 19.25 15.03 13.55
N VAL A 117 18.40 14.85 12.55
CA VAL A 117 17.00 15.32 12.56
C VAL A 117 16.10 14.30 13.26
N ASN A 118 16.32 13.01 12.98
CA ASN A 118 15.56 11.91 13.57
C ASN A 118 16.50 10.84 14.15
N GLY A 119 16.00 10.08 15.11
CA GLY A 119 16.69 8.91 15.67
C GLY A 119 16.72 7.73 14.69
N PRO A 120 17.47 6.67 15.00
CA PRO A 120 17.51 5.45 14.18
C PRO A 120 16.17 4.70 14.23
N THR A 121 16.05 3.64 13.41
CA THR A 121 14.93 2.67 13.53
C THR A 121 14.78 2.20 14.98
N VAL A 122 13.55 2.17 15.49
CA VAL A 122 13.28 1.69 16.86
C VAL A 122 13.85 0.30 17.10
N GLU A 123 14.44 0.08 18.28
CA GLU A 123 15.18 -1.14 18.64
C GLU A 123 14.34 -2.42 18.45
N ALA A 124 13.04 -2.36 18.75
CA ALA A 124 12.15 -3.50 18.59
C ALA A 124 12.06 -3.99 17.13
N ILE A 125 12.20 -3.10 16.15
CA ILE A 125 12.19 -3.43 14.71
C ILE A 125 13.61 -3.74 14.23
N ALA A 126 14.60 -2.93 14.59
CA ALA A 126 15.99 -3.15 14.21
C ALA A 126 16.51 -4.50 14.72
N GLY A 127 16.14 -4.89 15.94
CA GLY A 127 16.51 -6.18 16.53
C GLY A 127 15.93 -7.42 15.81
N GLU A 128 14.87 -7.27 15.03
CA GLU A 128 14.36 -8.36 14.18
C GLU A 128 15.23 -8.57 12.92
N LEU A 129 16.09 -7.61 12.57
CA LEU A 129 16.94 -7.60 11.37
C LEU A 129 18.43 -7.37 11.71
N PRO A 130 19.04 -8.19 12.59
CA PRO A 130 20.43 -7.99 12.99
C PRO A 130 21.38 -8.09 11.79
N GLY A 131 22.26 -7.09 11.65
CA GLY A 131 23.26 -7.05 10.57
C GLY A 131 22.70 -6.58 9.22
N SER A 132 21.43 -6.21 9.12
CA SER A 132 20.88 -5.62 7.89
C SER A 132 21.40 -4.21 7.68
N SER A 133 21.70 -3.85 6.42
CA SER A 133 22.00 -2.48 6.04
C SER A 133 20.73 -1.63 6.12
N ILE A 134 20.79 -0.52 6.86
CA ILE A 134 19.73 0.48 6.91
C ILE A 134 20.16 1.65 6.02
N ILE A 135 19.29 2.05 5.10
CA ILE A 135 19.58 3.12 4.14
C ILE A 135 19.03 4.43 4.72
N ASP A 136 19.94 5.30 5.19
CA ASP A 136 19.53 6.65 5.62
C ASP A 136 19.47 7.60 4.41
N ARG A 137 18.51 8.50 4.42
CA ARG A 137 18.29 9.47 3.35
C ARG A 137 17.84 10.84 3.90
N SER A 138 17.90 11.86 3.06
CA SER A 138 17.38 13.21 3.37
C SER A 138 16.07 13.54 2.64
N SER A 139 15.73 12.82 1.56
CA SER A 139 14.50 13.03 0.80
C SER A 139 13.27 12.52 1.55
N MET A 140 12.15 13.23 1.46
CA MET A 140 10.86 12.78 1.99
C MET A 140 10.34 11.56 1.23
N ASN A 141 10.64 11.50 -0.06
CA ASN A 141 10.27 10.39 -0.93
C ASN A 141 11.45 9.41 -1.05
N ALA A 142 11.31 8.22 -0.46
CA ALA A 142 12.35 7.19 -0.55
C ALA A 142 12.62 6.76 -2.01
N TRP A 143 11.65 6.89 -2.91
CA TRP A 143 11.81 6.53 -4.33
C TRP A 143 12.74 7.48 -5.09
N GLU A 144 12.97 8.70 -4.57
CA GLU A 144 13.95 9.66 -5.11
C GLU A 144 15.38 9.42 -4.61
N ASP A 145 15.59 8.54 -3.63
CA ASP A 145 16.92 8.20 -3.13
C ASP A 145 17.55 7.09 -3.99
N PRO A 146 18.74 7.34 -4.60
CA PRO A 146 19.36 6.37 -5.49
C PRO A 146 19.81 5.08 -4.78
N ASN A 147 20.19 5.14 -3.49
CA ASN A 147 20.62 3.97 -2.74
C ASN A 147 19.42 3.09 -2.38
N PHE A 148 18.29 3.72 -1.98
CA PHE A 148 17.05 3.01 -1.74
C PHE A 148 16.55 2.31 -3.02
N LEU A 149 16.49 3.03 -4.15
CA LEU A 149 16.11 2.43 -5.43
C LEU A 149 17.04 1.30 -5.85
N ALA A 150 18.34 1.46 -5.66
CA ALA A 150 19.32 0.40 -5.97
C ALA A 150 19.05 -0.87 -5.14
N ALA A 151 18.75 -0.70 -3.83
CA ALA A 151 18.42 -1.82 -2.95
C ALA A 151 17.10 -2.49 -3.35
N VAL A 152 16.06 -1.73 -3.70
CA VAL A 152 14.79 -2.29 -4.19
C VAL A 152 15.02 -3.08 -5.47
N ARG A 153 15.72 -2.52 -6.45
CA ARG A 153 16.03 -3.19 -7.73
C ARG A 153 16.88 -4.45 -7.55
N ALA A 154 17.82 -4.43 -6.59
CA ALA A 154 18.65 -5.58 -6.26
C ALA A 154 17.85 -6.78 -5.73
N THR A 155 16.65 -6.58 -5.18
CA THR A 155 15.76 -7.69 -4.79
C THR A 155 15.29 -8.52 -5.98
N GLY A 156 15.28 -7.96 -7.18
CA GLY A 156 14.76 -8.58 -8.40
C GLY A 156 13.23 -8.78 -8.39
N LYS A 157 12.52 -8.22 -7.40
CA LYS A 157 11.07 -8.42 -7.25
C LYS A 157 10.29 -7.29 -7.89
N ARG A 158 9.14 -7.64 -8.47
CA ARG A 158 8.19 -6.69 -9.07
C ARG A 158 7.00 -6.41 -8.17
N ARG A 159 6.75 -7.26 -7.19
CA ARG A 159 5.69 -7.16 -6.20
C ARG A 159 6.26 -6.69 -4.88
N LEU A 160 5.76 -5.58 -4.38
CA LEU A 160 6.29 -4.91 -3.19
C LEU A 160 5.20 -4.86 -2.11
N MET A 161 5.52 -5.40 -0.94
CA MET A 161 4.77 -5.17 0.28
C MET A 161 5.39 -3.97 0.98
N ILE A 162 4.66 -2.89 1.16
CA ILE A 162 5.24 -1.65 1.70
C ILE A 162 4.53 -1.24 2.98
N GLY A 163 5.32 -1.01 4.03
CA GLY A 163 4.93 -0.32 5.25
C GLY A 163 5.83 0.89 5.50
N ALA A 164 5.28 1.96 6.03
CA ALA A 164 6.02 3.20 6.30
C ALA A 164 5.34 4.11 7.33
N LEU A 165 6.09 5.02 7.90
CA LEU A 165 5.62 6.14 8.73
C LEU A 165 6.18 7.48 8.18
N TYR A 166 5.33 8.52 7.80
CA TYR A 166 3.86 8.50 7.94
C TYR A 166 3.17 8.05 6.66
N THR A 167 1.93 7.56 6.81
CA THR A 167 1.11 7.09 5.68
C THR A 167 1.01 8.13 4.56
N GLU A 168 0.74 9.39 4.90
CA GLU A 168 0.51 10.47 3.92
C GLU A 168 1.78 11.03 3.27
N ILE A 169 2.97 10.66 3.75
CA ILE A 169 4.26 11.14 3.26
C ILE A 169 5.12 9.97 2.79
N CYS A 170 5.82 9.34 3.71
CA CYS A 170 6.87 8.36 3.42
C CYS A 170 6.33 7.03 2.88
N LEU A 171 5.03 6.75 3.04
CA LEU A 171 4.36 5.65 2.32
C LEU A 171 3.84 6.10 0.97
N THR A 172 3.05 7.16 0.94
CA THR A 172 2.29 7.56 -0.26
C THR A 172 3.21 7.89 -1.44
N TYR A 173 4.28 8.64 -1.22
CA TYR A 173 5.14 9.08 -2.32
C TYR A 173 5.83 7.91 -3.03
N PRO A 174 6.57 7.03 -2.33
CA PRO A 174 7.19 5.89 -3.00
C PRO A 174 6.18 4.90 -3.59
N VAL A 175 5.00 4.73 -2.98
CA VAL A 175 3.97 3.83 -3.52
C VAL A 175 3.46 4.32 -4.88
N VAL A 176 3.12 5.61 -5.01
CA VAL A 176 2.57 6.11 -6.28
C VAL A 176 3.62 6.11 -7.39
N GLU A 177 4.89 6.35 -7.08
CA GLU A 177 5.97 6.28 -8.06
C GLU A 177 6.33 4.84 -8.44
N ALA A 178 6.39 3.93 -7.47
CA ALA A 178 6.58 2.52 -7.77
C ALA A 178 5.51 1.97 -8.72
N LEU A 179 4.24 2.32 -8.50
CA LEU A 179 3.13 1.96 -9.38
C LEU A 179 3.31 2.57 -10.78
N ALA A 180 3.73 3.83 -10.88
CA ALA A 180 3.99 4.50 -12.16
C ALA A 180 5.15 3.84 -12.94
N GLU A 181 6.16 3.29 -12.26
CA GLU A 181 7.23 2.48 -12.86
C GLU A 181 6.80 1.02 -13.16
N GLY A 182 5.53 0.67 -12.89
CA GLY A 182 4.95 -0.63 -13.20
C GLY A 182 5.24 -1.71 -12.17
N TYR A 183 5.66 -1.39 -10.95
CA TYR A 183 5.62 -2.31 -9.82
C TYR A 183 4.16 -2.59 -9.42
N GLU A 184 3.93 -3.75 -8.81
CA GLU A 184 2.69 -4.09 -8.15
C GLU A 184 2.88 -3.89 -6.65
N VAL A 185 2.02 -3.09 -6.00
CA VAL A 185 2.23 -2.69 -4.61
C VAL A 185 1.05 -3.09 -3.74
N ALA A 186 1.34 -3.83 -2.67
CA ALA A 186 0.44 -4.04 -1.54
C ALA A 186 0.87 -3.12 -0.38
N ILE A 187 -0.06 -2.29 0.10
CA ILE A 187 0.13 -1.45 1.29
C ILE A 187 -0.40 -2.20 2.51
N VAL A 188 0.37 -2.24 3.59
CA VAL A 188 0.00 -2.98 4.80
C VAL A 188 -0.65 -2.04 5.80
N ASN A 189 -1.97 -1.83 5.67
CA ASN A 189 -2.73 -0.79 6.34
C ASN A 189 -2.63 -0.78 7.88
N ASP A 190 -2.42 -1.93 8.51
CA ASP A 190 -2.29 -2.06 9.96
C ASP A 190 -0.83 -2.05 10.45
N ALA A 191 0.13 -1.90 9.53
CA ALA A 191 1.55 -1.68 9.85
C ALA A 191 2.00 -0.25 9.49
N VAL A 192 1.07 0.67 9.26
CA VAL A 192 1.33 2.08 8.93
C VAL A 192 0.54 3.00 9.86
N GLY A 193 0.91 4.26 9.91
CA GLY A 193 0.23 5.25 10.74
C GLY A 193 0.45 6.67 10.22
N GLY A 194 -0.57 7.52 10.39
CA GLY A 194 -0.58 8.90 9.94
C GLY A 194 -0.72 9.90 11.09
N LEU A 195 -0.50 11.18 10.80
CA LEU A 195 -0.59 12.30 11.75
C LEU A 195 -2.04 12.63 12.16
N SER A 196 -3.02 12.12 11.42
CA SER A 196 -4.44 12.19 11.74
C SER A 196 -5.20 11.11 10.99
N GLN A 197 -6.43 10.80 11.43
CA GLN A 197 -7.33 9.89 10.70
C GLN A 197 -7.62 10.41 9.29
N THR A 198 -7.87 11.72 9.15
CA THR A 198 -8.17 12.34 7.84
C THR A 198 -6.96 12.24 6.89
N ALA A 199 -5.74 12.53 7.35
CA ALA A 199 -4.54 12.46 6.52
C ALA A 199 -4.27 11.01 6.11
N HIS A 200 -4.37 10.07 7.04
CA HIS A 200 -4.22 8.64 6.79
C HIS A 200 -5.24 8.14 5.75
N ALA A 201 -6.53 8.40 5.95
CA ALA A 201 -7.58 7.96 5.03
C ALA A 201 -7.39 8.52 3.61
N ALA A 202 -7.12 9.84 3.50
CA ALA A 202 -6.87 10.47 2.20
C ALA A 202 -5.63 9.89 1.48
N ALA A 203 -4.60 9.51 2.24
CA ALA A 203 -3.41 8.86 1.71
C ALA A 203 -3.70 7.45 1.18
N ILE A 204 -4.43 6.64 1.96
CA ILE A 204 -4.88 5.29 1.54
C ILE A 204 -5.71 5.39 0.26
N ASP A 205 -6.71 6.29 0.22
CA ASP A 205 -7.55 6.52 -0.96
C ASP A 205 -6.72 6.89 -2.18
N ARG A 206 -5.74 7.80 -2.03
CA ARG A 206 -4.85 8.19 -3.13
C ARG A 206 -4.07 7.01 -3.68
N MET A 207 -3.49 6.18 -2.81
CA MET A 207 -2.69 5.02 -3.22
C MET A 207 -3.55 3.95 -3.88
N VAL A 208 -4.76 3.69 -3.36
CA VAL A 208 -5.71 2.74 -3.95
C VAL A 208 -6.17 3.20 -5.33
N HIS A 209 -6.49 4.50 -5.51
CA HIS A 209 -6.82 5.05 -6.82
C HIS A 209 -5.64 4.98 -7.81
N ALA A 210 -4.41 5.03 -7.33
CA ALA A 210 -3.22 4.83 -8.16
C ALA A 210 -2.97 3.35 -8.53
N GLY A 211 -3.68 2.40 -7.90
CA GLY A 211 -3.60 0.97 -8.19
C GLY A 211 -2.96 0.12 -7.09
N ALA A 212 -2.68 0.68 -5.92
CA ALA A 212 -2.19 -0.09 -4.78
C ALA A 212 -3.27 -1.02 -4.22
N ILE A 213 -2.84 -2.17 -3.71
CA ILE A 213 -3.70 -3.19 -3.10
C ILE A 213 -3.68 -2.99 -1.58
N PRO A 214 -4.78 -2.57 -0.94
CA PRO A 214 -4.84 -2.51 0.51
C PRO A 214 -4.89 -3.92 1.10
N ASN A 215 -4.04 -4.18 2.10
CA ASN A 215 -3.99 -5.46 2.79
C ASN A 215 -3.61 -5.23 4.27
N THR A 216 -3.59 -6.28 5.08
CA THR A 216 -3.17 -6.25 6.49
C THR A 216 -2.06 -7.28 6.73
N ALA A 217 -1.30 -7.11 7.81
CA ALA A 217 -0.13 -7.93 8.09
C ALA A 217 -0.47 -9.43 8.15
N LEU A 218 -1.52 -9.81 8.87
CA LEU A 218 -1.91 -11.21 8.98
C LEU A 218 -2.51 -11.77 7.68
N ALA A 219 -3.38 -11.00 7.01
CA ALA A 219 -4.02 -11.43 5.76
C ALA A 219 -2.97 -11.63 4.66
N LEU A 220 -2.08 -10.66 4.48
CA LEU A 220 -0.99 -10.74 3.51
C LEU A 220 -0.05 -11.93 3.82
N SER A 221 0.32 -12.14 5.09
CA SER A 221 1.16 -13.27 5.47
C SER A 221 0.52 -14.62 5.17
N THR A 222 -0.81 -14.78 5.41
CA THR A 222 -1.51 -16.03 5.08
C THR A 222 -1.71 -16.20 3.58
N GLU A 223 -1.79 -15.11 2.83
CA GLU A 223 -1.82 -15.13 1.38
C GLU A 223 -0.54 -15.75 0.79
N LEU A 224 0.63 -15.49 1.39
CA LEU A 224 1.92 -15.95 0.89
C LEU A 224 2.13 -17.47 0.99
N PHE A 225 1.47 -18.15 1.92
CA PHE A 225 1.57 -19.62 2.04
C PHE A 225 0.29 -20.41 1.73
N ARG A 226 -0.87 -19.79 1.80
CA ARG A 226 -2.22 -20.24 1.36
C ARG A 226 -2.73 -21.60 1.86
N ASP A 227 -1.87 -22.57 2.13
CA ASP A 227 -2.26 -23.91 2.56
C ASP A 227 -1.50 -24.31 3.84
N TRP A 228 -2.24 -24.64 4.88
CA TRP A 228 -1.68 -25.09 6.16
C TRP A 228 -0.86 -26.38 6.07
N LYS A 229 -0.95 -27.10 4.95
CA LYS A 229 -0.15 -28.29 4.66
C LYS A 229 1.15 -27.98 3.93
N SER A 230 1.37 -26.73 3.50
CA SER A 230 2.56 -26.33 2.78
C SER A 230 3.79 -26.30 3.70
N GLN A 231 4.98 -26.33 3.11
CA GLN A 231 6.23 -26.19 3.85
C GLN A 231 6.34 -24.79 4.45
N GLU A 232 5.90 -23.78 3.73
CA GLU A 232 5.85 -22.36 4.14
C GLU A 232 4.96 -22.19 5.39
N ALA A 233 3.82 -22.88 5.43
CA ALA A 233 2.94 -22.85 6.61
C ALA A 233 3.60 -23.47 7.84
N THR A 234 4.48 -24.44 7.68
CA THR A 234 5.20 -25.08 8.79
C THR A 234 6.12 -24.06 9.50
N VAL A 235 6.80 -23.20 8.76
CA VAL A 235 7.68 -22.17 9.34
C VAL A 235 6.89 -20.92 9.76
N ALA A 236 5.77 -20.60 9.11
CA ALA A 236 4.93 -19.44 9.46
C ALA A 236 4.09 -19.67 10.73
N ARG A 237 3.62 -20.91 10.98
CA ARG A 237 2.70 -21.23 12.10
C ARG A 237 3.21 -20.76 13.47
N PRO A 238 4.45 -21.04 13.93
CA PRO A 238 4.91 -20.58 15.22
C PRO A 238 4.96 -19.05 15.32
N ILE A 239 5.22 -18.36 14.21
CA ILE A 239 5.25 -16.90 14.14
C ILE A 239 3.84 -16.33 14.29
N ILE A 240 2.85 -16.94 13.63
CA ILE A 240 1.44 -16.55 13.77
C ILE A 240 0.96 -16.76 15.20
N LEU A 241 1.28 -17.88 15.82
CA LEU A 241 0.92 -18.15 17.23
C LEU A 241 1.54 -17.11 18.17
N TRP A 242 2.83 -16.80 17.99
CA TRP A 242 3.49 -15.72 18.74
C TRP A 242 2.76 -14.39 18.54
N TYR A 243 2.48 -14.01 17.30
CA TYR A 243 1.80 -12.76 16.98
C TYR A 243 0.43 -12.65 17.70
N LEU A 244 -0.38 -13.70 17.64
CA LEU A 244 -1.70 -13.72 18.29
C LEU A 244 -1.62 -13.61 19.82
N GLU A 245 -0.57 -14.17 20.46
CA GLU A 245 -0.33 -14.00 21.89
C GLU A 245 0.13 -12.57 22.24
N GLU A 246 1.01 -11.97 21.43
CA GLU A 246 1.43 -10.57 21.63
C GLU A 246 0.27 -9.59 21.40
N LEU A 247 -0.59 -9.85 20.40
CA LEU A 247 -1.74 -9.01 20.11
C LEU A 247 -2.71 -8.90 21.31
N LYS A 248 -2.89 -9.97 22.07
CA LYS A 248 -3.72 -9.96 23.30
C LYS A 248 -3.18 -9.03 24.39
N LYS A 249 -1.87 -8.76 24.40
CA LYS A 249 -1.24 -7.91 25.43
C LYS A 249 -1.41 -6.41 25.15
N ILE A 250 -1.71 -6.02 23.91
CA ILE A 250 -1.84 -4.63 23.48
C ILE A 250 -3.26 -4.21 23.12
N SER A 251 -4.23 -5.15 23.22
CA SER A 251 -5.65 -4.95 22.92
C SER A 251 -6.37 -4.18 23.99
#